data_64cb464c78f541ceaba14a9d0924e4c4
#
_entry.id   64cb464c78f541ceaba14a9d0924e4c4
#
_cell.length_a   1.000
_cell.length_b   1.000
_cell.length_c   1.000
_cell.angle_alpha   90.00
_cell.angle_beta   90.00
_cell.angle_gamma   90.00
#
_symmetry.space_group_name_H-M   'P 1'
#
loop_
_entity.id
_entity.type
_entity.pdbx_description
1 polymer ?
#
loop_
_entity_poly.entity_id
_entity_poly.type
_entity_poly.pdbx_seq_one_letter_code
_entity_poly.pdbx_strand_id
1 'polypeptide(L)'
;AISMRMISWAALIVLVISPQALISASFQMSFAAVAALIAFYERFAGGLHRFLNGHENAEISLPSKAVRIVFAYVAGILVSDLVASLATLPFSIYHFNQIAVYTTFGNLLAGPVIGLIIMPFVLIALLLMPFNMEVWALKIVGFGVEKVNEITAYVASLPEAGYRVAAMPFWGLM
;
A
#
# COMPACT_ATOMS: atom_id res chain seq x y z
N ALA A 1 -5.00 14.69 -11.09
CA ALA A 1 -4.78 14.39 -9.66
C ALA A 1 -6.05 13.76 -9.10
N ILE A 2 -5.90 12.63 -8.38
CA ILE A 2 -7.00 12.00 -7.65
C ILE A 2 -7.34 12.96 -6.51
N SER A 3 -8.60 13.35 -6.38
CA SER A 3 -9.06 14.29 -5.37
C SER A 3 -10.13 13.65 -4.48
N MET A 4 -10.37 14.23 -3.31
CA MET A 4 -11.45 13.80 -2.41
C MET A 4 -12.81 13.68 -3.12
N ARG A 5 -13.09 14.56 -4.11
CA ARG A 5 -14.31 14.47 -4.91
C ARG A 5 -14.43 13.16 -5.69
N MET A 6 -13.34 12.68 -6.29
CA MET A 6 -13.35 11.42 -7.04
C MET A 6 -13.62 10.22 -6.14
N ILE A 7 -13.04 10.20 -4.93
CA ILE A 7 -13.33 9.14 -3.94
C ILE A 7 -14.79 9.18 -3.53
N SER A 8 -15.35 10.36 -3.27
CA SER A 8 -16.76 10.50 -2.91
C SER A 8 -17.69 9.96 -4.00
N TRP A 9 -17.41 10.25 -5.28
CA TRP A 9 -18.14 9.69 -6.40
C TRP A 9 -17.98 8.17 -6.49
N ALA A 10 -16.78 7.65 -6.33
CA ALA A 10 -16.54 6.20 -6.33
C ALA A 10 -17.29 5.51 -5.19
N ALA A 11 -17.26 6.08 -3.98
CA ALA A 11 -18.00 5.56 -2.84
C ALA A 11 -19.51 5.55 -3.12
N LEU A 12 -20.05 6.64 -3.65
CA LEU A 12 -21.45 6.76 -3.98
C LEU A 12 -21.88 5.73 -5.02
N ILE A 13 -21.11 5.53 -6.08
CA ILE A 13 -21.39 4.52 -7.12
C ILE A 13 -21.43 3.11 -6.49
N VAL A 14 -20.43 2.76 -5.68
CA VAL A 14 -20.37 1.45 -5.02
C VAL A 14 -21.57 1.25 -4.11
N LEU A 15 -21.96 2.26 -3.32
CA LEU A 15 -23.08 2.17 -2.39
C LEU A 15 -24.44 2.14 -3.10
N VAL A 16 -24.57 2.75 -4.27
CA VAL A 16 -25.80 2.65 -5.09
C VAL A 16 -25.96 1.23 -5.65
N ILE A 17 -24.84 0.61 -6.09
CA ILE A 17 -24.87 -0.77 -6.63
C ILE A 17 -25.00 -1.80 -5.52
N SER A 18 -24.33 -1.59 -4.39
CA SER A 18 -24.24 -2.55 -3.28
C SER A 18 -24.29 -1.82 -1.94
N PRO A 19 -25.47 -1.44 -1.43
CA PRO A 19 -25.60 -0.70 -0.15
C PRO A 19 -24.97 -1.43 1.04
N GLN A 20 -24.99 -2.76 1.04
CA GLN A 20 -24.37 -3.60 2.06
C GLN A 20 -22.84 -3.49 2.12
N ALA A 21 -22.21 -2.94 1.08
CA ALA A 21 -20.75 -2.73 1.08
C ALA A 21 -20.31 -1.78 2.21
N LEU A 22 -21.18 -0.86 2.66
CA LEU A 22 -20.86 0.10 3.71
C LEU A 22 -20.33 -0.54 5.00
N ILE A 23 -20.86 -1.71 5.37
CA ILE A 23 -20.45 -2.44 6.58
C ILE A 23 -19.37 -3.48 6.32
N SER A 24 -18.92 -3.64 5.08
CA SER A 24 -17.86 -4.58 4.74
C SER A 24 -16.46 -4.04 5.10
N ALA A 25 -15.60 -4.93 5.60
CA ALA A 25 -14.22 -4.61 5.89
C ALA A 25 -13.49 -4.05 4.66
N SER A 26 -13.71 -4.66 3.49
CA SER A 26 -13.07 -4.26 2.24
C SER A 26 -13.38 -2.82 1.85
N PHE A 27 -14.65 -2.42 1.91
CA PHE A 27 -15.04 -1.05 1.60
C PHE A 27 -14.45 -0.06 2.60
N GLN A 28 -14.66 -0.30 3.90
CA GLN A 28 -14.20 0.60 4.96
C GLN A 28 -12.69 0.79 4.94
N MET A 29 -11.90 -0.29 4.87
CA MET A 29 -10.44 -0.21 4.88
C MET A 29 -9.90 0.44 3.60
N SER A 30 -10.43 0.09 2.42
CA SER A 30 -9.97 0.67 1.15
C SER A 30 -10.25 2.17 1.07
N PHE A 31 -11.47 2.60 1.40
CA PHE A 31 -11.82 4.01 1.35
C PHE A 31 -11.12 4.82 2.44
N ALA A 32 -10.95 4.27 3.65
CA ALA A 32 -10.18 4.91 4.72
C ALA A 32 -8.72 5.14 4.32
N ALA A 33 -8.05 4.12 3.77
CA ALA A 33 -6.67 4.22 3.32
C ALA A 33 -6.50 5.29 2.23
N VAL A 34 -7.33 5.25 1.19
CA VAL A 34 -7.22 6.19 0.06
C VAL A 34 -7.58 7.61 0.49
N ALA A 35 -8.63 7.79 1.31
CA ALA A 35 -8.99 9.12 1.83
C ALA A 35 -7.89 9.70 2.70
N ALA A 36 -7.29 8.91 3.60
CA ALA A 36 -6.19 9.36 4.43
C ALA A 36 -4.94 9.73 3.61
N LEU A 37 -4.60 8.93 2.60
CA LEU A 37 -3.48 9.24 1.71
C LEU A 37 -3.70 10.54 0.95
N ILE A 38 -4.88 10.76 0.38
CA ILE A 38 -5.18 12.00 -0.33
C ILE A 38 -5.12 13.19 0.63
N ALA A 39 -5.78 13.11 1.80
CA ALA A 39 -5.75 14.18 2.79
C ALA A 39 -4.32 14.50 3.24
N PHE A 40 -3.51 13.45 3.46
CA PHE A 40 -2.12 13.61 3.82
C PHE A 40 -1.31 14.31 2.71
N TYR A 41 -1.42 13.82 1.48
CA TYR A 41 -0.68 14.41 0.37
C TYR A 41 -1.16 15.82 0.01
N GLU A 42 -2.46 16.10 0.04
CA GLU A 42 -2.99 17.46 -0.16
C GLU A 42 -2.44 18.45 0.88
N ARG A 43 -2.29 18.00 2.13
CA ARG A 43 -1.80 18.85 3.23
C ARG A 43 -0.29 19.00 3.26
N PHE A 44 0.45 17.94 3.00
CA PHE A 44 1.88 17.85 3.27
C PHE A 44 2.76 17.74 2.02
N ALA A 45 2.20 17.56 0.80
CA ALA A 45 2.98 17.38 -0.42
C ALA A 45 3.99 18.51 -0.66
N GLY A 46 3.60 19.76 -0.44
CA GLY A 46 4.50 20.91 -0.62
C GLY A 46 5.65 20.96 0.38
N GLY A 47 5.44 20.48 1.60
CA GLY A 47 6.48 20.36 2.64
C GLY A 47 7.42 19.19 2.38
N LEU A 48 6.85 18.04 2.04
CA LEU A 48 7.60 16.83 1.72
C LEU A 48 8.47 17.02 0.48
N HIS A 49 7.93 17.63 -0.57
CA HIS A 49 8.69 17.96 -1.78
C HIS A 49 9.86 18.92 -1.48
N ARG A 50 9.66 19.95 -0.65
CA ARG A 50 10.72 20.86 -0.21
C ARG A 50 11.77 20.15 0.64
N PHE A 51 11.37 19.26 1.54
CA PHE A 51 12.29 18.49 2.37
C PHE A 51 13.15 17.53 1.53
N LEU A 52 12.56 16.84 0.56
CA LEU A 52 13.24 15.90 -0.31
C LEU A 52 14.14 16.60 -1.36
N ASN A 53 13.75 17.79 -1.84
CA ASN A 53 14.45 18.53 -2.91
C ASN A 53 15.21 19.76 -2.42
N GLY A 54 15.19 20.06 -1.12
CA GLY A 54 15.68 21.30 -0.52
C GLY A 54 17.17 21.64 -0.65
N HIS A 55 17.94 20.89 -1.45
CA HIS A 55 19.37 21.15 -1.70
C HIS A 55 19.71 21.08 -3.20
N GLU A 56 18.85 21.68 -4.05
CA GLU A 56 19.08 21.68 -5.51
C GLU A 56 20.31 22.51 -5.96
N ASN A 57 20.90 23.32 -5.08
CA ASN A 57 22.01 24.25 -5.40
C ASN A 57 23.42 23.72 -5.07
N ALA A 58 23.58 22.48 -4.64
CA ALA A 58 24.88 21.88 -4.50
C ALA A 58 25.22 21.08 -5.76
N GLU A 59 26.39 21.30 -6.36
CA GLU A 59 26.96 20.44 -7.40
C GLU A 59 27.20 19.05 -6.83
N ILE A 60 26.13 18.24 -6.86
CA ILE A 60 26.13 16.90 -6.27
C ILE A 60 26.56 15.93 -7.37
N SER A 61 27.62 15.18 -7.12
CA SER A 61 28.13 14.08 -7.94
C SER A 61 27.00 13.10 -8.32
N LEU A 62 27.03 12.53 -9.53
CA LEU A 62 26.04 11.57 -10.05
C LEU A 62 25.68 10.43 -9.06
N PRO A 63 26.62 9.79 -8.33
CA PRO A 63 26.29 8.76 -7.38
C PRO A 63 25.46 9.26 -6.19
N SER A 64 25.66 10.49 -5.74
CA SER A 64 24.89 11.06 -4.63
C SER A 64 23.46 11.42 -5.02
N LYS A 65 23.21 11.78 -6.29
CA LYS A 65 21.84 11.98 -6.82
C LYS A 65 21.06 10.67 -6.81
N ALA A 66 21.66 9.57 -7.27
CA ALA A 66 21.02 8.26 -7.28
C ALA A 66 20.64 7.79 -5.85
N VAL A 67 21.56 7.92 -4.90
CA VAL A 67 21.30 7.58 -3.49
C VAL A 67 20.17 8.43 -2.92
N ARG A 68 20.11 9.72 -3.23
CA ARG A 68 19.06 10.62 -2.76
C ARG A 68 17.69 10.25 -3.34
N ILE A 69 17.63 9.91 -4.63
CA ILE A 69 16.39 9.47 -5.27
C ILE A 69 15.88 8.18 -4.63
N VAL A 70 16.75 7.20 -4.41
CA VAL A 70 16.40 5.94 -3.75
C VAL A 70 15.90 6.20 -2.33
N PHE A 71 16.60 7.04 -1.57
CA PHE A 71 16.19 7.41 -0.21
C PHE A 71 14.83 8.11 -0.19
N ALA A 72 14.62 9.09 -1.09
CA ALA A 72 13.33 9.78 -1.22
C ALA A 72 12.19 8.83 -1.59
N TYR A 73 12.46 7.88 -2.48
CA TYR A 73 11.50 6.85 -2.89
C TYR A 73 11.12 5.93 -1.72
N VAL A 74 12.12 5.40 -1.00
CA VAL A 74 11.90 4.55 0.18
C VAL A 74 11.16 5.32 1.28
N ALA A 75 11.56 6.56 1.56
CA ALA A 75 10.88 7.41 2.53
C ALA A 75 9.42 7.67 2.13
N GLY A 76 9.15 7.91 0.85
CA GLY A 76 7.79 8.07 0.32
C GLY A 76 6.93 6.83 0.52
N ILE A 77 7.48 5.64 0.26
CA ILE A 77 6.78 4.36 0.50
C ILE A 77 6.48 4.20 1.98
N LEU A 78 7.46 4.40 2.86
CA LEU A 78 7.28 4.25 4.31
C LEU A 78 6.21 5.21 4.87
N VAL A 79 6.24 6.47 4.44
CA VAL A 79 5.25 7.46 4.87
C VAL A 79 3.86 7.09 4.38
N SER A 80 3.72 6.69 3.11
CA SER A 80 2.43 6.26 2.54
C SER A 80 1.87 5.04 3.26
N ASP A 81 2.73 4.04 3.52
CA ASP A 81 2.35 2.83 4.22
C ASP A 81 1.92 3.11 5.67
N LEU A 82 2.67 3.96 6.37
CA LEU A 82 2.33 4.36 7.74
C LEU A 82 0.97 5.08 7.79
N VAL A 83 0.73 6.02 6.89
CA VAL A 83 -0.55 6.74 6.81
C VAL A 83 -1.71 5.79 6.52
N ALA A 84 -1.55 4.90 5.55
CA ALA A 84 -2.57 3.91 5.20
C ALA A 84 -2.82 2.92 6.35
N SER A 85 -1.76 2.42 6.99
CA SER A 85 -1.84 1.50 8.13
C SER A 85 -2.56 2.13 9.32
N LEU A 86 -2.23 3.37 9.67
CA LEU A 86 -2.91 4.09 10.77
C LEU A 86 -4.39 4.33 10.45
N ALA A 87 -4.72 4.67 9.20
CA ALA A 87 -6.10 4.90 8.79
C ALA A 87 -6.95 3.62 8.79
N THR A 88 -6.34 2.47 8.47
CA THR A 88 -7.04 1.17 8.43
C THR A 88 -7.05 0.45 9.77
N LEU A 89 -6.18 0.84 10.72
CA LEU A 89 -6.02 0.19 12.01
C LEU A 89 -7.33 0.01 12.80
N PRO A 90 -8.19 1.06 12.98
CA PRO A 90 -9.42 0.91 13.73
C PRO A 90 -10.38 -0.10 13.07
N PHE A 91 -10.44 -0.13 11.75
CA PHE A 91 -11.26 -1.10 11.02
C PHE A 91 -10.69 -2.52 11.09
N SER A 92 -9.34 -2.65 11.08
CA SER A 92 -8.67 -3.93 11.27
C SER A 92 -8.96 -4.51 12.65
N ILE A 93 -8.89 -3.70 13.70
CA ILE A 93 -9.23 -4.12 15.06
C ILE A 93 -10.71 -4.54 15.14
N TYR A 94 -11.61 -3.77 14.54
CA TYR A 94 -13.03 -4.05 14.58
C TYR A 94 -13.42 -5.33 13.83
N HIS A 95 -12.90 -5.55 12.62
CA HIS A 95 -13.29 -6.68 11.78
C HIS A 95 -12.52 -7.97 12.07
N PHE A 96 -11.25 -7.85 12.45
CA PHE A 96 -10.35 -8.99 12.58
C PHE A 96 -9.86 -9.25 14.01
N ASN A 97 -10.11 -8.32 14.94
CA ASN A 97 -9.62 -8.38 16.33
C ASN A 97 -8.09 -8.62 16.42
N GLN A 98 -7.35 -8.07 15.45
CA GLN A 98 -5.91 -8.26 15.34
C GLN A 98 -5.23 -6.95 14.94
N ILE A 99 -4.03 -6.74 15.49
CA ILE A 99 -3.10 -5.68 15.09
C ILE A 99 -1.86 -6.37 14.55
N ALA A 100 -1.56 -6.15 13.26
CA ALA A 100 -0.34 -6.63 12.65
C ALA A 100 0.77 -5.59 12.86
N VAL A 101 1.70 -5.87 13.77
CA VAL A 101 2.75 -4.92 14.17
C VAL A 101 3.77 -4.69 13.06
N TYR A 102 4.11 -5.74 12.32
CA TYR A 102 5.14 -5.68 11.28
C TYR A 102 4.60 -5.43 9.86
N THR A 103 3.38 -4.88 9.73
CA THR A 103 2.77 -4.59 8.42
C THR A 103 3.67 -3.73 7.55
N THR A 104 4.16 -2.61 8.10
CA THR A 104 5.05 -1.68 7.37
C THR A 104 6.35 -2.35 6.93
N PHE A 105 6.92 -3.20 7.79
CA PHE A 105 8.13 -3.95 7.45
C PHE A 105 7.87 -5.00 6.36
N GLY A 106 6.76 -5.73 6.46
CA GLY A 106 6.33 -6.68 5.43
C GLY A 106 6.09 -6.00 4.09
N ASN A 107 5.39 -4.87 4.07
CA ASN A 107 5.12 -4.09 2.86
C ASN A 107 6.40 -3.50 2.25
N LEU A 108 7.34 -3.05 3.07
CA LEU A 108 8.64 -2.54 2.59
C LEU A 108 9.45 -3.63 1.87
N LEU A 109 9.41 -4.87 2.36
CA LEU A 109 10.11 -6.00 1.75
C LEU A 109 9.36 -6.58 0.54
N ALA A 110 8.05 -6.75 0.65
CA ALA A 110 7.22 -7.34 -0.41
C ALA A 110 6.92 -6.34 -1.53
N GLY A 111 6.78 -5.05 -1.21
CA GLY A 111 6.39 -4.01 -2.15
C GLY A 111 7.25 -3.93 -3.40
N PRO A 112 8.60 -3.93 -3.33
CA PRO A 112 9.45 -3.94 -4.50
C PRO A 112 9.26 -5.19 -5.37
N VAL A 113 9.05 -6.36 -4.77
CA VAL A 113 8.80 -7.61 -5.51
C VAL A 113 7.47 -7.53 -6.25
N ILE A 114 6.43 -7.05 -5.58
CA ILE A 114 5.11 -6.87 -6.17
C ILE A 114 5.16 -5.82 -7.29
N GLY A 115 5.73 -4.65 -7.01
CA GLY A 115 5.74 -3.52 -7.93
C GLY A 115 6.66 -3.67 -9.13
N LEU A 116 7.82 -4.30 -8.97
CA LEU A 116 8.83 -4.41 -10.04
C LEU A 116 8.79 -5.75 -10.77
N ILE A 117 8.29 -6.81 -10.14
CA ILE A 117 8.26 -8.14 -10.74
C ILE A 117 6.82 -8.54 -11.05
N ILE A 118 5.96 -8.66 -10.04
CA ILE A 118 4.63 -9.23 -10.25
C ILE A 118 3.78 -8.33 -11.16
N MET A 119 3.59 -7.06 -10.85
CA MET A 119 2.70 -6.17 -11.59
C MET A 119 3.08 -6.00 -13.07
N PRO A 120 4.34 -5.70 -13.44
CA PRO A 120 4.73 -5.59 -14.85
C PRO A 120 4.55 -6.89 -15.61
N PHE A 121 4.95 -8.03 -15.01
CA PHE A 121 4.85 -9.31 -15.68
C PHE A 121 3.42 -9.86 -15.78
N VAL A 122 2.52 -9.49 -14.87
CA VAL A 122 1.08 -9.74 -15.02
C VAL A 122 0.53 -8.98 -16.23
N LEU A 123 0.89 -7.70 -16.39
CA LEU A 123 0.47 -6.92 -17.56
C LEU A 123 1.03 -7.53 -18.87
N ILE A 124 2.30 -7.93 -18.88
CA ILE A 124 2.91 -8.61 -20.03
C ILE A 124 2.20 -9.94 -20.32
N ALA A 125 1.86 -10.72 -19.29
CA ALA A 125 1.11 -11.97 -19.46
C ALA A 125 -0.26 -11.72 -20.11
N LEU A 126 -0.99 -10.70 -19.67
CA LEU A 126 -2.29 -10.31 -20.26
C LEU A 126 -2.14 -9.89 -21.72
N LEU A 127 -1.09 -9.15 -22.08
CA LEU A 127 -0.82 -8.74 -23.46
C LEU A 127 -0.41 -9.92 -24.36
N LEU A 128 0.26 -10.92 -23.80
CA LEU A 128 0.71 -12.13 -24.52
C LEU A 128 -0.38 -13.21 -24.62
N MET A 129 -1.46 -13.11 -23.83
CA MET A 129 -2.57 -14.06 -23.80
C MET A 129 -3.19 -14.34 -25.18
N PRO A 130 -3.45 -13.33 -26.05
CA PRO A 130 -4.00 -13.58 -27.38
C PRO A 130 -3.09 -14.41 -28.29
N PHE A 131 -1.78 -14.45 -27.97
CA PHE A 131 -0.75 -15.17 -28.74
C PHE A 131 -0.37 -16.53 -28.13
N ASN A 132 -1.02 -16.96 -27.04
CA ASN A 132 -0.68 -18.16 -26.25
C ASN A 132 0.78 -18.19 -25.78
N MET A 133 1.38 -17.01 -25.52
CA MET A 133 2.78 -16.87 -25.07
C MET A 133 2.88 -16.40 -23.62
N GLU A 134 1.78 -16.34 -22.88
CA GLU A 134 1.70 -15.87 -21.49
C GLU A 134 2.51 -16.73 -20.50
N VAL A 135 2.79 -17.98 -20.84
CA VAL A 135 3.46 -18.95 -19.95
C VAL A 135 4.80 -18.44 -19.41
N TRP A 136 5.57 -17.75 -20.24
CA TRP A 136 6.86 -17.19 -19.82
C TRP A 136 6.70 -16.09 -18.77
N ALA A 137 5.78 -15.16 -19.01
CA ALA A 137 5.51 -14.08 -18.07
C ALA A 137 4.92 -14.63 -16.76
N LEU A 138 4.01 -15.62 -16.83
CA LEU A 138 3.42 -16.28 -15.68
C LEU A 138 4.44 -17.03 -14.81
N LYS A 139 5.49 -17.62 -15.41
CA LYS A 139 6.58 -18.24 -14.63
C LYS A 139 7.31 -17.20 -13.78
N ILE A 140 7.56 -16.00 -14.32
CA ILE A 140 8.21 -14.93 -13.58
C ILE A 140 7.28 -14.39 -12.49
N VAL A 141 5.98 -14.25 -12.77
CA VAL A 141 4.96 -13.92 -11.76
C VAL A 141 4.95 -14.96 -10.64
N GLY A 142 4.95 -16.25 -11.00
CA GLY A 142 5.00 -17.36 -10.03
C GLY A 142 6.21 -17.27 -9.10
N PHE A 143 7.40 -17.02 -9.64
CA PHE A 143 8.60 -16.78 -8.84
C PHE A 143 8.45 -15.57 -7.92
N GLY A 144 7.88 -14.46 -8.41
CA GLY A 144 7.61 -13.28 -7.61
C GLY A 144 6.64 -13.58 -6.45
N VAL A 145 5.56 -14.30 -6.71
CA VAL A 145 4.58 -14.70 -5.68
C VAL A 145 5.22 -15.61 -4.62
N GLU A 146 6.06 -16.57 -5.06
CA GLU A 146 6.80 -17.42 -4.12
C GLU A 146 7.68 -16.61 -3.18
N LYS A 147 8.42 -15.62 -3.71
CA LYS A 147 9.23 -14.72 -2.88
C LYS A 147 8.40 -13.86 -1.92
N VAL A 148 7.26 -13.36 -2.35
CA VAL A 148 6.33 -12.64 -1.45
C VAL A 148 5.83 -13.57 -0.34
N ASN A 149 5.49 -14.81 -0.65
CA ASN A 149 5.06 -15.79 0.36
C ASN A 149 6.17 -16.10 1.37
N GLU A 150 7.42 -16.28 0.92
CA GLU A 150 8.57 -16.45 1.81
C GLU A 150 8.76 -15.26 2.74
N ILE A 151 8.71 -14.02 2.21
CA ILE A 151 8.81 -12.79 2.99
C ILE A 151 7.67 -12.71 4.02
N THR A 152 6.45 -13.00 3.60
CA THR A 152 5.27 -12.95 4.48
C THR A 152 5.37 -14.00 5.59
N ALA A 153 5.79 -15.22 5.26
CA ALA A 153 6.01 -16.28 6.24
C ALA A 153 7.11 -15.91 7.24
N TYR A 154 8.19 -15.32 6.77
CA TYR A 154 9.26 -14.81 7.63
C TYR A 154 8.77 -13.73 8.58
N VAL A 155 8.05 -12.71 8.08
CA VAL A 155 7.50 -11.62 8.89
C VAL A 155 6.48 -12.15 9.90
N ALA A 156 5.65 -13.11 9.51
CA ALA A 156 4.67 -13.75 10.39
C ALA A 156 5.31 -14.62 11.49
N SER A 157 6.54 -15.12 11.26
CA SER A 157 7.27 -15.91 12.24
C SER A 157 7.98 -15.07 13.31
N LEU A 158 8.03 -13.74 13.15
CA LEU A 158 8.64 -12.86 14.13
C LEU A 158 7.85 -12.87 15.45
N PRO A 159 8.54 -12.77 16.60
CA PRO A 159 7.86 -12.72 17.88
C PRO A 159 6.93 -11.50 17.90
N GLU A 160 5.72 -11.72 18.43
CA GLU A 160 4.69 -10.67 18.54
C GLU A 160 4.22 -10.08 17.20
N ALA A 161 4.31 -10.83 16.09
CA ALA A 161 3.91 -10.37 14.75
C ALA A 161 2.42 -9.97 14.67
N GLY A 162 1.58 -10.53 15.53
CA GLY A 162 0.17 -10.20 15.63
C GLY A 162 -0.33 -10.23 17.06
N TYR A 163 -0.85 -9.11 17.53
CA TYR A 163 -1.58 -9.07 18.80
C TYR A 163 -3.06 -9.29 18.56
N ARG A 164 -3.63 -10.28 19.26
CA ARG A 164 -5.08 -10.41 19.37
C ARG A 164 -5.59 -9.41 20.37
N VAL A 165 -6.48 -8.54 19.93
CA VAL A 165 -7.15 -7.55 20.76
C VAL A 165 -8.55 -8.03 21.08
N ALA A 166 -9.06 -7.75 22.27
CA ALA A 166 -10.45 -8.02 22.60
C ALA A 166 -11.37 -7.32 21.59
N ALA A 167 -12.49 -7.98 21.24
CA ALA A 167 -13.45 -7.43 20.28
C ALA A 167 -13.85 -6.01 20.68
N MET A 168 -13.64 -5.07 19.77
CA MET A 168 -14.01 -3.68 19.99
C MET A 168 -15.53 -3.56 19.82
N PRO A 169 -16.29 -3.03 20.79
CA PRO A 169 -17.70 -2.79 20.60
C PRO A 169 -17.90 -1.74 19.50
N PHE A 170 -19.03 -1.83 18.80
CA PHE A 170 -19.38 -0.92 17.67
C PHE A 170 -19.19 0.58 18.00
N TRP A 171 -19.38 0.98 19.26
CA TRP A 171 -19.18 2.35 19.75
C TRP A 171 -17.71 2.84 19.69
N GLY A 172 -16.76 1.93 19.54
CA GLY A 172 -15.34 2.30 19.44
C GLY A 172 -14.91 2.77 18.04
N LEU A 173 -15.83 2.71 17.05
CA LEU A 173 -15.61 3.20 15.67
C LEU A 173 -16.16 4.62 15.43
N MET A 174 -16.97 5.15 16.36
CA MET A 174 -17.52 6.50 16.31
C MET A 174 -16.67 7.46 17.13
#